data_94245be3b227e46ca252a3845d3d4a88
#
_entry.id   94245be3b227e46ca252a3845d3d4a88
#
_cell.length_a   1.000
_cell.length_b   1.000
_cell.length_c   1.000
_cell.angle_alpha   90.00
_cell.angle_beta   90.00
_cell.angle_gamma   90.00
#
_symmetry.space_group_name_H-M   'P 1'
#
loop_
_entity.id
_entity.type
_entity.pdbx_description
1 polymer ?
#
loop_
_entity_poly.entity_id
_entity_poly.type
_entity_poly.pdbx_seq_one_letter_code
_entity_poly.pdbx_strand_id
1 'polypeptide(L)'
;MRLWVNPMKHIFQIYALLGLLTIAAMSVFSYGAGAGYVYVLWHDVQVQTNLWVVVFFALLVSFLLQMLWLWLKRFMVKMKRQQDNILSFNQLHPYEQLGVIWMLQGAEEQQGFIKQTFDQSGLLKHIIDARLLIQQGQYTEALKVLESSPAMAFELAEIERVEIFLAQNDGAQALTHLEFLSAHDLSPWLARIGQTFTQRLSVLWGDFAVRFPWLYLDATQSVILTTETQVLWLTQLLAQFEQADAEHILHLQQRYEIEAQNLNALAYPVKKMWLKLLTHLPDLSQQHDDLALHLLVEQFDQDVFYLWFQHQLLKQNPNYMAVEQQLNQFEVQYPGIPVFTFVRWHLYTATERMEEANQLLDLYPDNILMNYLRVKAALNGNESLIQQLNSIYEKDTNFIAFKL
;
A
#
# COMPACT_ATOMS: atom_id res chain seq x y z
N MET A 1 -8.01 15.34 -24.85
CA MET A 1 -9.26 14.65 -25.23
C MET A 1 -9.66 15.07 -26.64
N ARG A 2 -9.04 14.48 -27.69
CA ARG A 2 -9.49 14.70 -29.06
C ARG A 2 -10.74 13.86 -29.28
N LEU A 3 -11.86 14.53 -29.38
CA LEU A 3 -13.15 13.99 -29.80
C LEU A 3 -12.96 13.12 -31.04
N TRP A 4 -13.09 11.83 -30.92
CA TRP A 4 -13.25 10.92 -32.05
C TRP A 4 -14.59 11.22 -32.69
N VAL A 5 -14.63 12.27 -33.51
CA VAL A 5 -15.77 12.58 -34.36
C VAL A 5 -15.91 11.42 -35.32
N ASN A 6 -16.99 10.69 -35.21
CA ASN A 6 -17.28 9.49 -36.00
C ASN A 6 -17.29 9.91 -37.48
N PRO A 7 -16.28 9.53 -38.30
CA PRO A 7 -16.16 10.09 -39.66
C PRO A 7 -17.38 9.81 -40.53
N MET A 8 -18.19 8.80 -40.19
CA MET A 8 -19.45 8.53 -40.87
C MET A 8 -20.51 9.59 -40.57
N LYS A 9 -20.58 10.13 -39.33
CA LYS A 9 -21.53 11.24 -39.04
C LYS A 9 -21.16 12.50 -39.80
N HIS A 10 -19.87 12.81 -39.93
CA HIS A 10 -19.42 13.99 -40.70
C HIS A 10 -19.74 13.89 -42.17
N ILE A 11 -19.50 12.73 -42.78
CA ILE A 11 -19.83 12.54 -44.21
C ILE A 11 -21.34 12.62 -44.44
N PHE A 12 -22.13 11.99 -43.60
CA PHE A 12 -23.60 12.12 -43.69
C PHE A 12 -24.05 13.58 -43.56
N GLN A 13 -23.50 14.36 -42.66
CA GLN A 13 -23.79 15.79 -42.49
C GLN A 13 -23.38 16.60 -43.72
N ILE A 14 -22.21 16.34 -44.32
CA ILE A 14 -21.73 17.02 -45.51
C ILE A 14 -22.66 16.72 -46.72
N TYR A 15 -23.04 15.45 -46.91
CA TYR A 15 -23.93 15.09 -48.03
C TYR A 15 -25.35 15.58 -47.80
N ALA A 16 -25.85 15.64 -46.58
CA ALA A 16 -27.14 16.25 -46.26
C ALA A 16 -27.13 17.75 -46.55
N LEU A 17 -26.07 18.46 -46.21
CA LEU A 17 -25.91 19.88 -46.50
C LEU A 17 -25.77 20.10 -48.01
N LEU A 18 -24.96 19.30 -48.70
CA LEU A 18 -24.78 19.37 -50.16
C LEU A 18 -26.09 19.10 -50.90
N GLY A 19 -26.85 18.09 -50.44
CA GLY A 19 -28.16 17.77 -50.98
C GLY A 19 -29.14 18.94 -50.82
N LEU A 20 -29.19 19.58 -49.66
CA LEU A 20 -30.03 20.72 -49.38
C LEU A 20 -29.67 21.94 -50.23
N LEU A 21 -28.37 22.23 -50.39
CA LEU A 21 -27.86 23.27 -51.29
C LEU A 21 -28.20 22.98 -52.75
N THR A 22 -28.07 21.74 -53.21
CA THR A 22 -28.39 21.31 -54.57
C THR A 22 -29.87 21.46 -54.84
N ILE A 23 -30.74 21.06 -53.91
CA ILE A 23 -32.21 21.25 -54.02
C ILE A 23 -32.54 22.74 -54.11
N ALA A 24 -31.93 23.58 -53.25
CA ALA A 24 -32.17 25.02 -53.28
C ALA A 24 -31.73 25.65 -54.61
N ALA A 25 -30.54 25.35 -55.10
CA ALA A 25 -30.02 25.84 -56.37
C ALA A 25 -30.87 25.40 -57.55
N MET A 26 -31.23 24.11 -57.59
CA MET A 26 -32.09 23.56 -58.67
C MET A 26 -33.48 24.10 -58.62
N SER A 27 -34.04 24.41 -57.44
CA SER A 27 -35.35 25.06 -57.31
C SER A 27 -35.37 26.48 -57.91
N VAL A 28 -34.32 27.26 -57.69
CA VAL A 28 -34.11 28.58 -58.23
C VAL A 28 -34.02 28.52 -59.77
N PHE A 29 -33.21 27.62 -60.30
CA PHE A 29 -33.01 27.42 -61.72
C PHE A 29 -34.35 26.92 -62.40
N SER A 30 -35.07 26.02 -61.77
CA SER A 30 -36.30 25.44 -62.31
C SER A 30 -37.46 26.46 -62.37
N TYR A 31 -37.39 27.47 -61.46
CA TYR A 31 -38.43 28.51 -61.45
C TYR A 31 -38.39 29.40 -62.68
N GLY A 32 -37.21 29.68 -63.26
CA GLY A 32 -36.99 30.52 -64.43
C GLY A 32 -37.00 29.81 -65.80
N ALA A 33 -36.49 28.54 -65.80
CA ALA A 33 -36.15 27.81 -67.07
C ALA A 33 -36.88 26.47 -67.23
N GLY A 34 -37.82 26.14 -66.33
CA GLY A 34 -38.48 24.81 -66.33
C GLY A 34 -37.57 23.67 -65.86
N ALA A 35 -38.14 22.48 -65.65
CA ALA A 35 -37.45 21.29 -65.25
C ALA A 35 -36.70 20.70 -66.44
N GLY A 36 -35.45 21.09 -66.68
CA GLY A 36 -34.61 20.63 -67.79
C GLY A 36 -34.65 19.11 -68.01
N TYR A 37 -34.58 18.70 -69.28
CA TYR A 37 -34.52 17.31 -69.68
C TYR A 37 -33.11 16.97 -70.10
N VAL A 38 -32.65 15.74 -69.75
CA VAL A 38 -31.34 15.19 -70.17
C VAL A 38 -31.61 13.98 -71.04
N TYR A 39 -30.97 13.99 -72.23
CA TYR A 39 -30.98 12.86 -73.17
C TYR A 39 -29.62 12.16 -73.05
N VAL A 40 -29.60 10.89 -72.69
CA VAL A 40 -28.43 10.05 -72.75
C VAL A 40 -28.64 9.01 -73.82
N LEU A 41 -27.81 9.07 -74.89
CA LEU A 41 -27.79 8.11 -76.00
C LEU A 41 -26.54 7.21 -75.75
N TRP A 42 -26.76 5.91 -75.47
CA TRP A 42 -25.67 4.96 -75.36
C TRP A 42 -26.01 3.75 -76.19
N HIS A 43 -25.26 3.57 -77.27
CA HIS A 43 -25.55 2.61 -78.33
C HIS A 43 -26.96 2.84 -78.86
N ASP A 44 -27.83 1.86 -78.84
CA ASP A 44 -29.23 1.93 -79.31
C ASP A 44 -30.23 2.20 -78.21
N VAL A 45 -29.76 2.51 -76.98
CA VAL A 45 -30.69 2.84 -75.85
C VAL A 45 -30.77 4.35 -75.69
N GLN A 46 -31.94 4.89 -75.84
CA GLN A 46 -32.25 6.30 -75.55
C GLN A 46 -32.93 6.42 -74.20
N VAL A 47 -32.25 7.09 -73.26
CA VAL A 47 -32.83 7.38 -71.93
C VAL A 47 -33.13 8.87 -71.84
N GLN A 48 -34.40 9.18 -71.77
CA GLN A 48 -34.85 10.54 -71.54
C GLN A 48 -35.23 10.65 -70.06
N THR A 49 -34.60 11.58 -69.33
CA THR A 49 -34.88 11.77 -67.92
C THR A 49 -34.84 13.23 -67.49
N ASN A 50 -35.42 13.56 -66.37
CA ASN A 50 -35.39 14.90 -65.80
C ASN A 50 -34.02 15.20 -65.19
N LEU A 51 -33.53 16.42 -65.37
CA LEU A 51 -32.24 16.87 -64.77
C LEU A 51 -32.15 16.61 -63.27
N TRP A 52 -33.23 16.74 -62.53
CA TRP A 52 -33.33 16.46 -61.12
C TRP A 52 -32.99 15.02 -60.77
N VAL A 53 -33.46 14.08 -61.56
CA VAL A 53 -33.18 12.64 -61.39
C VAL A 53 -31.72 12.34 -61.62
N VAL A 54 -31.08 12.95 -62.61
CA VAL A 54 -29.65 12.77 -62.93
C VAL A 54 -28.78 13.30 -61.78
N VAL A 55 -29.08 14.50 -61.27
CA VAL A 55 -28.34 15.11 -60.17
C VAL A 55 -28.51 14.32 -58.88
N PHE A 56 -29.73 13.89 -58.57
CA PHE A 56 -30.00 13.04 -57.40
C PHE A 56 -29.22 11.70 -57.50
N PHE A 57 -29.24 11.05 -58.67
CA PHE A 57 -28.58 9.80 -58.90
C PHE A 57 -27.05 9.95 -58.81
N ALA A 58 -26.48 11.04 -59.35
CA ALA A 58 -25.06 11.35 -59.23
C ALA A 58 -24.63 11.56 -57.77
N LEU A 59 -25.39 12.26 -56.98
CA LEU A 59 -25.16 12.45 -55.54
C LEU A 59 -25.23 11.12 -54.77
N LEU A 60 -26.23 10.29 -55.11
CA LEU A 60 -26.39 8.96 -54.47
C LEU A 60 -25.20 8.05 -54.79
N VAL A 61 -24.78 7.98 -56.08
CA VAL A 61 -23.62 7.16 -56.48
C VAL A 61 -22.34 7.66 -55.82
N SER A 62 -22.12 8.98 -55.77
CA SER A 62 -20.98 9.59 -55.07
C SER A 62 -20.97 9.24 -53.60
N PHE A 63 -22.10 9.30 -52.90
CA PHE A 63 -22.24 8.91 -51.52
C PHE A 63 -21.90 7.42 -51.30
N LEU A 64 -22.45 6.55 -52.16
CA LEU A 64 -22.19 5.10 -52.06
C LEU A 64 -20.70 4.74 -52.30
N LEU A 65 -20.07 5.38 -53.30
CA LEU A 65 -18.64 5.19 -53.58
C LEU A 65 -17.79 5.66 -52.38
N GLN A 66 -18.12 6.75 -51.73
CA GLN A 66 -17.40 7.28 -50.61
C GLN A 66 -17.58 6.40 -49.34
N MET A 67 -18.79 5.87 -49.15
CA MET A 67 -19.04 4.89 -48.10
C MET A 67 -18.30 3.59 -48.34
N LEU A 68 -18.26 3.09 -49.57
CA LEU A 68 -17.52 1.90 -49.97
C LEU A 68 -16.03 2.10 -49.75
N TRP A 69 -15.47 3.28 -50.14
CA TRP A 69 -14.09 3.65 -49.90
C TRP A 69 -13.71 3.65 -48.41
N LEU A 70 -14.55 4.24 -47.58
CA LEU A 70 -14.33 4.23 -46.14
C LEU A 70 -14.42 2.84 -45.52
N TRP A 71 -15.35 2.02 -46.02
CA TRP A 71 -15.48 0.63 -45.59
C TRP A 71 -14.25 -0.18 -45.96
N LEU A 72 -13.79 -0.05 -47.21
CA LEU A 72 -12.55 -0.66 -47.72
C LEU A 72 -11.32 -0.19 -46.94
N LYS A 73 -11.18 1.09 -46.68
CA LYS A 73 -10.11 1.66 -45.85
C LYS A 73 -10.11 1.11 -44.43
N ARG A 74 -11.28 1.01 -43.79
CA ARG A 74 -11.42 0.37 -42.44
C ARG A 74 -11.08 -1.11 -42.48
N PHE A 75 -11.51 -1.81 -43.51
CA PHE A 75 -11.22 -3.23 -43.69
C PHE A 75 -9.70 -3.48 -43.91
N MET A 76 -9.06 -2.69 -44.76
CA MET A 76 -7.59 -2.75 -44.95
C MET A 76 -6.81 -2.40 -43.68
N VAL A 77 -7.23 -1.39 -42.94
CA VAL A 77 -6.60 -1.04 -41.65
C VAL A 77 -6.79 -2.16 -40.61
N LYS A 78 -7.96 -2.80 -40.58
CA LYS A 78 -8.23 -3.94 -39.69
C LYS A 78 -7.43 -5.17 -40.09
N MET A 79 -7.29 -5.45 -41.40
CA MET A 79 -6.42 -6.52 -41.91
C MET A 79 -4.94 -6.23 -41.63
N LYS A 80 -4.47 -4.99 -41.81
CA LYS A 80 -3.09 -4.62 -41.46
C LYS A 80 -2.80 -4.81 -39.97
N ARG A 81 -3.71 -4.46 -39.06
CA ARG A 81 -3.55 -4.73 -37.63
C ARG A 81 -3.56 -6.22 -37.27
N GLN A 82 -4.21 -7.07 -38.04
CA GLN A 82 -4.21 -8.53 -37.82
C GLN A 82 -3.02 -9.23 -38.49
N GLN A 83 -2.36 -8.58 -39.45
CA GLN A 83 -1.22 -9.14 -40.21
C GLN A 83 0.14 -8.54 -39.84
N ASP A 84 0.21 -7.54 -38.95
CA ASP A 84 1.48 -7.18 -38.36
C ASP A 84 1.91 -8.33 -37.46
N ASN A 85 2.48 -9.35 -38.05
CA ASN A 85 3.33 -10.29 -37.34
C ASN A 85 4.43 -9.45 -36.72
N ILE A 86 4.29 -9.17 -35.42
CA ILE A 86 5.31 -8.53 -34.60
C ILE A 86 6.45 -9.54 -34.53
N LEU A 87 7.35 -9.46 -35.52
CA LEU A 87 8.51 -10.37 -35.67
C LEU A 87 9.67 -9.97 -34.77
N SER A 88 9.61 -8.74 -34.19
CA SER A 88 10.64 -8.25 -33.30
C SER A 88 10.10 -7.20 -32.31
N PHE A 89 10.64 -7.20 -31.08
CA PHE A 89 10.34 -6.22 -30.05
C PHE A 89 10.52 -4.76 -30.53
N ASN A 90 11.54 -4.52 -31.37
CA ASN A 90 11.86 -3.18 -31.89
C ASN A 90 10.80 -2.61 -32.86
N GLN A 91 9.85 -3.41 -33.33
CA GLN A 91 8.73 -2.95 -34.16
C GLN A 91 7.54 -2.40 -33.37
N LEU A 92 7.52 -2.64 -32.05
CA LEU A 92 6.52 -2.07 -31.17
C LEU A 92 6.72 -0.55 -31.04
N HIS A 93 5.61 0.17 -30.79
CA HIS A 93 5.72 1.59 -30.43
C HIS A 93 6.50 1.72 -29.12
N PRO A 94 7.37 2.77 -28.92
CA PRO A 94 8.18 2.93 -27.71
C PRO A 94 7.41 2.78 -26.39
N TYR A 95 6.20 3.29 -26.30
CA TYR A 95 5.35 3.12 -25.09
C TYR A 95 4.84 1.68 -24.90
N GLU A 96 4.63 0.92 -25.97
CA GLU A 96 4.27 -0.50 -25.88
C GLU A 96 5.48 -1.31 -25.41
N GLN A 97 6.67 -0.98 -25.90
CA GLN A 97 7.94 -1.57 -25.44
C GLN A 97 8.14 -1.32 -23.94
N LEU A 98 7.91 -0.08 -23.47
CA LEU A 98 7.95 0.25 -22.05
C LEU A 98 6.96 -0.58 -21.22
N GLY A 99 5.73 -0.74 -21.71
CA GLY A 99 4.73 -1.57 -21.07
C GLY A 99 5.18 -3.02 -20.90
N VAL A 100 5.80 -3.60 -21.95
CA VAL A 100 6.35 -4.97 -21.90
C VAL A 100 7.54 -5.05 -20.93
N ILE A 101 8.46 -4.07 -20.97
CA ILE A 101 9.60 -4.00 -20.04
C ILE A 101 9.13 -3.97 -18.59
N TRP A 102 8.13 -3.15 -18.28
CA TRP A 102 7.57 -3.08 -16.92
C TRP A 102 6.85 -4.36 -16.50
N MET A 103 6.08 -4.97 -17.40
CA MET A 103 5.42 -6.25 -17.10
C MET A 103 6.43 -7.37 -16.81
N LEU A 104 7.60 -7.33 -17.46
CA LEU A 104 8.69 -8.29 -17.25
C LEU A 104 9.66 -7.86 -16.14
N GLN A 105 9.39 -6.74 -15.44
CA GLN A 105 10.28 -6.16 -14.44
C GLN A 105 11.71 -5.89 -14.92
N GLY A 106 11.88 -5.70 -16.24
CA GLY A 106 13.18 -5.51 -16.91
C GLY A 106 13.66 -4.06 -16.96
N ALA A 107 13.13 -3.16 -16.12
CA ALA A 107 13.47 -1.74 -16.18
C ALA A 107 14.95 -1.46 -15.89
N GLU A 108 15.58 -2.25 -15.02
CA GLU A 108 17.00 -2.10 -14.69
C GLU A 108 17.92 -2.41 -15.86
N GLU A 109 17.59 -3.41 -16.67
CA GLU A 109 18.38 -3.82 -17.84
C GLU A 109 18.20 -2.89 -19.04
N GLN A 110 17.07 -2.16 -19.10
CA GLN A 110 16.67 -1.35 -20.24
C GLN A 110 16.75 0.16 -20.00
N GLN A 111 17.59 0.61 -19.05
CA GLN A 111 17.72 2.02 -18.65
C GLN A 111 17.99 2.97 -19.82
N GLY A 112 18.86 2.57 -20.76
CA GLY A 112 19.18 3.37 -21.94
C GLY A 112 17.96 3.64 -22.82
N PHE A 113 17.12 2.64 -23.03
CA PHE A 113 15.88 2.78 -23.79
C PHE A 113 14.85 3.67 -23.07
N ILE A 114 14.71 3.49 -21.75
CA ILE A 114 13.81 4.30 -20.92
C ILE A 114 14.24 5.76 -21.01
N LYS A 115 15.52 6.06 -20.80
CA LYS A 115 16.09 7.41 -20.90
C LYS A 115 15.81 8.05 -22.26
N GLN A 116 16.09 7.34 -23.36
CA GLN A 116 15.84 7.81 -24.71
C GLN A 116 14.36 8.11 -24.96
N THR A 117 13.45 7.28 -24.43
CA THR A 117 12.00 7.46 -24.60
C THR A 117 11.50 8.72 -23.92
N PHE A 118 12.05 9.09 -22.76
CA PHE A 118 11.65 10.27 -22.00
C PHE A 118 12.51 11.51 -22.27
N ASP A 119 13.57 11.43 -23.08
CA ASP A 119 14.49 12.56 -23.34
C ASP A 119 13.78 13.82 -23.87
N GLN A 120 12.71 13.66 -24.63
CA GLN A 120 11.90 14.75 -25.15
C GLN A 120 10.71 15.13 -24.25
N SER A 121 10.55 14.48 -23.10
CA SER A 121 9.46 14.79 -22.17
C SER A 121 9.79 16.06 -21.39
N GLY A 122 9.04 17.14 -21.60
CA GLY A 122 9.19 18.37 -20.83
C GLY A 122 8.81 18.23 -19.36
N LEU A 123 7.99 17.24 -19.00
CA LEU A 123 7.51 17.03 -17.63
C LEU A 123 8.33 15.97 -16.88
N LEU A 124 8.62 14.81 -17.50
CA LEU A 124 9.13 13.64 -16.79
C LEU A 124 10.62 13.39 -16.99
N LYS A 125 11.30 14.08 -17.92
CA LYS A 125 12.72 13.84 -18.23
C LYS A 125 13.59 13.80 -16.98
N HIS A 126 13.57 14.86 -16.18
CA HIS A 126 14.43 14.97 -14.99
C HIS A 126 14.04 14.01 -13.88
N ILE A 127 12.73 13.71 -13.75
CA ILE A 127 12.23 12.72 -12.77
C ILE A 127 12.74 11.32 -13.13
N ILE A 128 12.63 10.93 -14.41
CA ILE A 128 13.12 9.63 -14.89
C ILE A 128 14.64 9.54 -14.83
N ASP A 129 15.36 10.59 -15.22
CA ASP A 129 16.83 10.62 -15.10
C ASP A 129 17.27 10.47 -13.63
N ALA A 130 16.61 11.15 -12.70
CA ALA A 130 16.87 11.01 -11.26
C ALA A 130 16.57 9.59 -10.77
N ARG A 131 15.43 9.01 -11.18
CA ARG A 131 15.05 7.62 -10.85
C ARG A 131 16.11 6.61 -11.28
N LEU A 132 16.65 6.76 -12.50
CA LEU A 132 17.72 5.90 -13.01
C LEU A 132 19.01 6.07 -12.21
N LEU A 133 19.36 7.29 -11.80
CA LEU A 133 20.52 7.58 -10.95
C LEU A 133 20.34 6.97 -9.54
N ILE A 134 19.13 7.02 -8.97
CA ILE A 134 18.81 6.38 -7.69
C ILE A 134 19.03 4.87 -7.75
N GLN A 135 18.56 4.22 -8.83
CA GLN A 135 18.79 2.78 -9.04
C GLN A 135 20.29 2.44 -9.15
N GLN A 136 21.11 3.36 -9.61
CA GLN A 136 22.57 3.20 -9.69
C GLN A 136 23.28 3.58 -8.38
N GLY A 137 22.56 4.02 -7.36
CA GLY A 137 23.12 4.50 -6.09
C GLY A 137 23.79 5.89 -6.17
N GLN A 138 23.56 6.64 -7.26
CA GLN A 138 24.16 7.96 -7.50
C GLN A 138 23.25 9.07 -6.93
N TYR A 139 23.07 9.08 -5.62
CA TYR A 139 22.10 9.94 -4.93
C TYR A 139 22.38 11.43 -5.06
N THR A 140 23.65 11.83 -4.99
CA THR A 140 24.07 13.26 -5.11
C THR A 140 23.76 13.82 -6.49
N GLU A 141 24.02 13.05 -7.53
CA GLU A 141 23.71 13.42 -8.89
C GLU A 141 22.21 13.45 -9.14
N ALA A 142 21.47 12.47 -8.56
CA ALA A 142 20.02 12.45 -8.63
C ALA A 142 19.38 13.71 -8.02
N LEU A 143 19.84 14.16 -6.86
CA LEU A 143 19.37 15.40 -6.22
C LEU A 143 19.59 16.62 -7.12
N LYS A 144 20.77 16.74 -7.74
CA LYS A 144 21.06 17.85 -8.68
C LYS A 144 20.15 17.85 -9.90
N VAL A 145 19.83 16.66 -10.43
CA VAL A 145 18.90 16.53 -11.56
C VAL A 145 17.49 16.94 -11.15
N LEU A 146 17.05 16.57 -9.92
CA LEU A 146 15.74 16.95 -9.39
C LEU A 146 15.57 18.47 -9.19
N GLU A 147 16.65 19.23 -8.95
CA GLU A 147 16.60 20.69 -8.89
C GLU A 147 16.15 21.32 -10.22
N SER A 148 16.42 20.64 -11.34
CA SER A 148 16.04 21.08 -12.68
C SER A 148 14.66 20.61 -13.11
N SER A 149 13.92 19.89 -12.25
CA SER A 149 12.57 19.39 -12.57
C SER A 149 11.56 20.53 -12.68
N PRO A 150 10.58 20.42 -13.59
CA PRO A 150 9.54 21.43 -13.74
C PRO A 150 8.69 21.55 -12.47
N ALA A 151 8.29 22.78 -12.12
CA ALA A 151 7.43 23.03 -10.97
C ALA A 151 6.10 22.24 -11.01
N MET A 152 5.59 21.90 -12.19
CA MET A 152 4.39 21.03 -12.32
C MET A 152 4.59 19.60 -11.87
N ALA A 153 5.83 19.13 -11.78
CA ALA A 153 6.15 17.74 -11.38
C ALA A 153 6.75 17.66 -9.98
N PHE A 154 6.52 18.71 -9.15
CA PHE A 154 7.17 18.81 -7.86
C PHE A 154 6.81 17.65 -6.92
N GLU A 155 5.57 17.15 -6.93
CA GLU A 155 5.17 16.01 -6.09
C GLU A 155 5.98 14.75 -6.42
N LEU A 156 6.23 14.51 -7.71
CA LEU A 156 7.05 13.38 -8.13
C LEU A 156 8.51 13.59 -7.74
N ALA A 157 9.02 14.82 -7.86
CA ALA A 157 10.37 15.17 -7.44
C ALA A 157 10.56 15.00 -5.94
N GLU A 158 9.56 15.40 -5.14
CA GLU A 158 9.58 15.22 -3.69
C GLU A 158 9.55 13.74 -3.28
N ILE A 159 8.74 12.91 -3.96
CA ILE A 159 8.76 11.45 -3.75
C ILE A 159 10.17 10.89 -3.98
N GLU A 160 10.84 11.25 -5.07
CA GLU A 160 12.20 10.79 -5.35
C GLU A 160 13.21 11.31 -4.29
N ARG A 161 13.05 12.54 -3.79
CA ARG A 161 13.88 13.06 -2.69
C ARG A 161 13.70 12.26 -1.41
N VAL A 162 12.46 11.93 -1.04
CA VAL A 162 12.19 11.05 0.12
C VAL A 162 12.90 9.71 -0.06
N GLU A 163 12.80 9.07 -1.23
CA GLU A 163 13.47 7.79 -1.48
C GLU A 163 15.00 7.90 -1.37
N ILE A 164 15.59 8.99 -1.87
CA ILE A 164 17.02 9.26 -1.73
C ILE A 164 17.43 9.39 -0.27
N PHE A 165 16.74 10.21 0.51
CA PHE A 165 17.09 10.43 1.91
C PHE A 165 16.86 9.18 2.77
N LEU A 166 15.83 8.40 2.49
CA LEU A 166 15.64 7.08 3.09
C LEU A 166 16.82 6.15 2.77
N ALA A 167 17.28 6.11 1.52
CA ALA A 167 18.40 5.27 1.10
C ALA A 167 19.73 5.72 1.72
N GLN A 168 19.91 7.02 1.96
CA GLN A 168 21.08 7.63 2.62
C GLN A 168 21.03 7.56 4.15
N ASN A 169 19.94 7.00 4.75
CA ASN A 169 19.67 7.02 6.19
C ASN A 169 19.63 8.44 6.79
N ASP A 170 19.22 9.44 6.02
CA ASP A 170 18.98 10.80 6.50
C ASP A 170 17.49 10.97 6.88
N GLY A 171 17.16 10.56 8.11
CA GLY A 171 15.80 10.62 8.63
C GLY A 171 15.24 12.04 8.73
N ALA A 172 16.07 13.02 9.08
CA ALA A 172 15.61 14.40 9.27
C ALA A 172 15.15 15.03 7.94
N GLN A 173 15.93 14.85 6.87
CA GLN A 173 15.54 15.32 5.54
C GLN A 173 14.35 14.52 5.00
N ALA A 174 14.33 13.19 5.17
CA ALA A 174 13.20 12.37 4.74
C ALA A 174 11.89 12.81 5.40
N LEU A 175 11.91 13.12 6.71
CA LEU A 175 10.75 13.60 7.46
C LEU A 175 10.25 14.95 6.89
N THR A 176 11.16 15.91 6.68
CA THR A 176 10.82 17.23 6.14
C THR A 176 10.05 17.14 4.83
N HIS A 177 10.53 16.30 3.89
CA HIS A 177 9.88 16.10 2.60
C HIS A 177 8.58 15.31 2.68
N LEU A 178 8.47 14.33 3.59
CA LEU A 178 7.25 13.57 3.84
C LEU A 178 6.13 14.45 4.43
N GLU A 179 6.47 15.28 5.42
CA GLU A 179 5.51 16.22 6.01
C GLU A 179 5.05 17.26 5.00
N PHE A 180 5.98 17.78 4.17
CA PHE A 180 5.63 18.67 3.09
C PHE A 180 4.62 18.05 2.12
N LEU A 181 4.86 16.81 1.65
CA LEU A 181 3.96 16.10 0.77
C LEU A 181 2.59 15.82 1.41
N SER A 182 2.56 15.58 2.73
CA SER A 182 1.33 15.29 3.47
C SER A 182 0.49 16.53 3.74
N ALA A 183 1.14 17.69 3.88
CA ALA A 183 0.49 18.98 4.11
C ALA A 183 0.01 19.64 2.81
N HIS A 184 0.54 19.25 1.66
CA HIS A 184 0.26 19.88 0.38
C HIS A 184 -0.95 19.27 -0.32
N ASP A 185 -1.82 20.14 -0.86
CA ASP A 185 -2.93 19.70 -1.69
C ASP A 185 -2.42 19.15 -3.03
N LEU A 186 -2.89 17.97 -3.41
CA LEU A 186 -2.48 17.34 -4.65
C LEU A 186 -2.81 18.19 -5.88
N SER A 187 -1.82 18.39 -6.74
CA SER A 187 -1.99 19.16 -7.99
C SER A 187 -3.13 18.61 -8.85
N PRO A 188 -3.92 19.48 -9.51
CA PRO A 188 -5.09 19.08 -10.29
C PRO A 188 -4.81 18.06 -11.39
N TRP A 189 -3.60 18.04 -11.95
CA TRP A 189 -3.23 17.09 -13.00
C TRP A 189 -3.06 15.65 -12.48
N LEU A 190 -2.75 15.48 -11.18
CA LEU A 190 -2.66 14.19 -10.49
C LEU A 190 -3.99 13.75 -9.86
N ALA A 191 -4.99 14.63 -9.79
CA ALA A 191 -6.25 14.35 -9.09
C ALA A 191 -6.93 13.04 -9.53
N ARG A 192 -6.81 12.69 -10.83
CA ARG A 192 -7.40 11.44 -11.36
C ARG A 192 -6.74 10.18 -10.79
N ILE A 193 -5.49 10.25 -10.36
CA ILE A 193 -4.72 9.15 -9.78
C ILE A 193 -4.38 9.41 -8.32
N GLY A 194 -5.14 10.29 -7.66
CA GLY A 194 -4.91 10.68 -6.27
C GLY A 194 -4.86 9.50 -5.30
N GLN A 195 -5.69 8.48 -5.50
CA GLN A 195 -5.65 7.26 -4.69
C GLN A 195 -4.29 6.54 -4.81
N THR A 196 -3.71 6.44 -6.01
CA THR A 196 -2.38 5.83 -6.22
C THR A 196 -1.29 6.66 -5.55
N PHE A 197 -1.40 7.99 -5.63
CA PHE A 197 -0.48 8.91 -4.95
C PHE A 197 -0.53 8.70 -3.43
N THR A 198 -1.73 8.69 -2.83
CA THR A 198 -1.91 8.47 -1.39
C THR A 198 -1.36 7.10 -0.95
N GLN A 199 -1.59 6.04 -1.75
CA GLN A 199 -1.00 4.72 -1.49
C GLN A 199 0.53 4.76 -1.51
N ARG A 200 1.13 5.46 -2.49
CA ARG A 200 2.59 5.60 -2.54
C ARG A 200 3.13 6.36 -1.33
N LEU A 201 2.48 7.45 -0.95
CA LEU A 201 2.84 8.23 0.23
C LEU A 201 2.74 7.38 1.51
N SER A 202 1.69 6.58 1.65
CA SER A 202 1.53 5.64 2.78
C SER A 202 2.66 4.60 2.85
N VAL A 203 3.13 4.09 1.71
CA VAL A 203 4.29 3.17 1.67
C VAL A 203 5.56 3.89 2.13
N LEU A 204 5.81 5.12 1.65
CA LEU A 204 6.99 5.89 2.07
C LEU A 204 6.98 6.23 3.56
N TRP A 205 5.82 6.58 4.12
CA TRP A 205 5.65 6.76 5.56
C TRP A 205 5.89 5.46 6.33
N GLY A 206 5.46 4.33 5.78
CA GLY A 206 5.72 3.02 6.36
C GLY A 206 7.21 2.68 6.40
N ASP A 207 7.91 2.88 5.29
CA ASP A 207 9.36 2.69 5.19
C ASP A 207 10.12 3.62 6.15
N PHE A 208 9.68 4.87 6.24
CA PHE A 208 10.22 5.86 7.18
C PHE A 208 10.03 5.42 8.64
N ALA A 209 8.80 5.07 9.03
CA ALA A 209 8.48 4.67 10.40
C ALA A 209 9.29 3.45 10.87
N VAL A 210 9.51 2.48 9.98
CA VAL A 210 10.30 1.28 10.29
C VAL A 210 11.80 1.59 10.40
N ARG A 211 12.34 2.48 9.56
CA ARG A 211 13.77 2.84 9.59
C ARG A 211 14.13 3.83 10.68
N PHE A 212 13.25 4.78 10.94
CA PHE A 212 13.45 5.87 11.91
C PHE A 212 12.29 5.90 12.92
N PRO A 213 12.14 4.84 13.75
CA PRO A 213 10.94 4.64 14.56
C PRO A 213 10.71 5.75 15.58
N TRP A 214 11.76 6.35 16.12
CA TRP A 214 11.66 7.45 17.08
C TRP A 214 11.32 8.77 16.38
N LEU A 215 11.95 9.09 15.24
CA LEU A 215 11.60 10.30 14.47
C LEU A 215 10.16 10.28 13.95
N TYR A 216 9.59 9.09 13.73
CA TYR A 216 8.17 9.00 13.35
C TYR A 216 7.24 9.46 14.46
N LEU A 217 7.62 9.35 15.75
CA LEU A 217 6.86 9.89 16.88
C LEU A 217 6.84 11.43 16.87
N ASP A 218 7.89 12.06 16.35
CA ASP A 218 8.02 13.50 16.30
C ASP A 218 7.29 14.13 15.10
N ALA A 219 6.78 13.29 14.18
CA ALA A 219 6.09 13.76 12.99
C ALA A 219 4.82 14.54 13.35
N THR A 220 4.73 15.77 12.87
CA THR A 220 3.56 16.65 13.06
C THR A 220 2.39 16.26 12.20
N GLN A 221 2.68 15.67 11.02
CA GLN A 221 1.69 15.14 10.09
C GLN A 221 2.10 13.74 9.65
N SER A 222 1.32 12.75 10.02
CA SER A 222 1.56 11.36 9.64
C SER A 222 0.32 10.76 8.98
N VAL A 223 0.57 9.84 8.05
CA VAL A 223 -0.49 9.02 7.43
C VAL A 223 -0.74 7.80 8.31
N ILE A 224 -1.98 7.33 8.36
CA ILE A 224 -2.32 6.10 9.08
C ILE A 224 -1.57 4.93 8.42
N LEU A 225 -0.72 4.28 9.20
CA LEU A 225 0.02 3.10 8.77
C LEU A 225 -0.90 1.88 8.64
N THR A 226 -0.55 0.96 7.75
CA THR A 226 -1.22 -0.36 7.70
C THR A 226 -0.93 -1.16 8.97
N THR A 227 -1.79 -2.10 9.33
CA THR A 227 -1.60 -2.96 10.51
C THR A 227 -0.22 -3.62 10.54
N GLU A 228 0.22 -4.16 9.39
CA GLU A 228 1.52 -4.82 9.28
C GLU A 228 2.67 -3.84 9.54
N THR A 229 2.60 -2.65 8.96
CA THR A 229 3.61 -1.60 9.16
C THR A 229 3.62 -1.07 10.59
N GLN A 230 2.44 -0.95 11.24
CA GLN A 230 2.36 -0.58 12.65
C GLN A 230 3.06 -1.61 13.55
N VAL A 231 2.84 -2.90 13.30
CA VAL A 231 3.52 -3.97 14.04
C VAL A 231 5.03 -3.91 13.84
N LEU A 232 5.50 -3.69 12.61
CA LEU A 232 6.93 -3.55 12.32
C LEU A 232 7.53 -2.33 13.01
N TRP A 233 6.88 -1.19 12.93
CA TRP A 233 7.30 0.04 13.61
C TRP A 233 7.44 -0.16 15.12
N LEU A 234 6.39 -0.69 15.80
CA LEU A 234 6.41 -0.96 17.23
C LEU A 234 7.47 -2.01 17.61
N THR A 235 7.74 -2.97 16.70
CA THR A 235 8.83 -3.94 16.90
C THR A 235 10.20 -3.26 16.88
N GLN A 236 10.40 -2.29 15.97
CA GLN A 236 11.64 -1.52 15.92
C GLN A 236 11.81 -0.61 17.14
N LEU A 237 10.72 0.04 17.60
CA LEU A 237 10.75 0.80 18.87
C LEU A 237 11.17 -0.08 20.04
N LEU A 238 10.60 -1.27 20.14
CA LEU A 238 10.94 -2.22 21.20
C LEU A 238 12.42 -2.66 21.10
N ALA A 239 12.90 -2.95 19.90
CA ALA A 239 14.30 -3.37 19.69
C ALA A 239 15.32 -2.27 20.02
N GLN A 240 14.93 -1.00 19.87
CA GLN A 240 15.80 0.16 20.11
C GLN A 240 15.49 0.85 21.46
N PHE A 241 14.63 0.28 22.29
CA PHE A 241 14.12 0.93 23.49
C PHE A 241 15.22 1.35 24.48
N GLU A 242 16.25 0.52 24.64
CA GLU A 242 17.39 0.80 25.53
C GLU A 242 18.22 2.03 25.09
N GLN A 243 18.09 2.46 23.83
CA GLN A 243 18.80 3.60 23.26
C GLN A 243 17.97 4.90 23.30
N ALA A 244 16.71 4.80 23.75
CA ALA A 244 15.81 5.93 23.82
C ALA A 244 16.20 6.90 24.93
N ASP A 245 16.13 8.19 24.66
CA ASP A 245 16.22 9.22 25.67
C ASP A 245 14.88 9.51 26.38
N ALA A 246 14.89 10.37 27.37
CA ALA A 246 13.70 10.69 28.15
C ALA A 246 12.62 11.43 27.33
N GLU A 247 13.00 12.18 26.30
CA GLU A 247 12.08 12.90 25.42
C GLU A 247 11.34 11.93 24.50
N HIS A 248 12.06 11.01 23.90
CA HIS A 248 11.46 9.93 23.09
C HIS A 248 10.48 9.07 23.90
N ILE A 249 10.83 8.73 25.15
CA ILE A 249 9.95 7.97 26.04
C ILE A 249 8.67 8.76 26.33
N LEU A 250 8.77 10.05 26.60
CA LEU A 250 7.61 10.91 26.81
C LEU A 250 6.69 10.96 25.57
N HIS A 251 7.26 11.13 24.37
CA HIS A 251 6.50 11.12 23.13
C HIS A 251 5.82 9.75 22.88
N LEU A 252 6.49 8.66 23.23
CA LEU A 252 5.91 7.32 23.14
C LEU A 252 4.71 7.15 24.10
N GLN A 253 4.81 7.66 25.34
CA GLN A 253 3.72 7.65 26.31
C GLN A 253 2.51 8.45 25.79
N GLN A 254 2.75 9.67 25.30
CA GLN A 254 1.70 10.52 24.72
C GLN A 254 1.04 9.85 23.50
N ARG A 255 1.83 9.21 22.64
CA ARG A 255 1.31 8.47 21.48
C ARG A 255 0.41 7.33 21.92
N TYR A 256 0.83 6.55 22.91
CA TYR A 256 -0.01 5.49 23.46
C TYR A 256 -1.32 6.02 24.03
N GLU A 257 -1.31 7.13 24.78
CA GLU A 257 -2.53 7.73 25.35
C GLU A 257 -3.54 8.14 24.25
N ILE A 258 -3.07 8.62 23.10
CA ILE A 258 -3.92 8.94 21.95
C ILE A 258 -4.53 7.65 21.37
N GLU A 259 -3.72 6.62 21.17
CA GLU A 259 -4.17 5.34 20.58
C GLU A 259 -5.08 4.57 21.56
N ALA A 260 -4.85 4.69 22.85
CA ALA A 260 -5.66 4.07 23.91
C ALA A 260 -7.13 4.57 23.92
N GLN A 261 -7.39 5.79 23.43
CA GLN A 261 -8.76 6.30 23.30
C GLN A 261 -9.59 5.51 22.29
N ASN A 262 -8.95 4.81 21.35
CA ASN A 262 -9.59 4.05 20.29
C ASN A 262 -9.10 2.59 20.20
N LEU A 263 -8.84 1.94 21.33
CA LEU A 263 -8.33 0.56 21.40
C LEU A 263 -9.13 -0.44 20.56
N ASN A 264 -10.45 -0.28 20.50
CA ASN A 264 -11.32 -1.17 19.73
C ASN A 264 -11.10 -1.07 18.20
N ALA A 265 -10.52 0.03 17.72
CA ALA A 265 -10.19 0.21 16.30
C ALA A 265 -8.83 -0.40 15.93
N LEU A 266 -7.97 -0.67 16.92
CA LEU A 266 -6.67 -1.27 16.71
C LEU A 266 -6.78 -2.78 16.51
N ALA A 267 -6.01 -3.30 15.55
CA ALA A 267 -5.92 -4.74 15.34
C ALA A 267 -5.20 -5.43 16.51
N TYR A 268 -5.59 -6.67 16.81
CA TYR A 268 -5.02 -7.46 17.91
C TYR A 268 -3.48 -7.50 17.93
N PRO A 269 -2.76 -7.73 16.79
CA PRO A 269 -1.30 -7.74 16.79
C PRO A 269 -0.68 -6.40 17.22
N VAL A 270 -1.30 -5.28 16.86
CA VAL A 270 -0.83 -3.93 17.25
C VAL A 270 -1.00 -3.73 18.75
N LYS A 271 -2.17 -4.08 19.31
CA LYS A 271 -2.42 -4.06 20.76
C LYS A 271 -1.42 -4.91 21.52
N LYS A 272 -1.11 -6.11 21.03
CA LYS A 272 -0.10 -7.00 21.62
C LYS A 272 1.30 -6.39 21.63
N MET A 273 1.68 -5.67 20.57
CA MET A 273 2.97 -4.95 20.53
C MET A 273 3.00 -3.77 21.51
N TRP A 274 1.92 -3.02 21.62
CA TRP A 274 1.78 -1.98 22.65
C TRP A 274 1.91 -2.56 24.06
N LEU A 275 1.29 -3.70 24.33
CA LEU A 275 1.44 -4.37 25.63
C LEU A 275 2.90 -4.67 25.95
N LYS A 276 3.68 -5.17 24.96
CA LYS A 276 5.11 -5.41 25.14
C LYS A 276 5.90 -4.14 25.42
N LEU A 277 5.60 -3.04 24.74
CA LEU A 277 6.25 -1.75 24.98
C LEU A 277 5.91 -1.19 26.36
N LEU A 278 4.66 -1.33 26.82
CA LEU A 278 4.21 -0.88 28.12
C LEU A 278 4.95 -1.59 29.28
N THR A 279 5.48 -2.80 29.09
CA THR A 279 6.30 -3.46 30.14
C THR A 279 7.56 -2.67 30.48
N HIS A 280 8.05 -1.82 29.55
CA HIS A 280 9.22 -0.96 29.74
C HIS A 280 8.86 0.45 30.24
N LEU A 281 7.58 0.76 30.44
CA LEU A 281 7.07 2.07 30.85
C LEU A 281 6.40 2.00 32.22
N PRO A 282 7.18 2.06 33.33
CA PRO A 282 6.64 1.86 34.68
C PRO A 282 5.55 2.84 35.07
N ASP A 283 5.60 4.05 34.51
CA ASP A 283 4.59 5.10 34.76
C ASP A 283 3.19 4.73 34.20
N LEU A 284 3.13 3.82 33.21
CA LEU A 284 1.92 3.32 32.59
C LEU A 284 1.52 1.92 33.07
N SER A 285 1.91 1.55 34.29
CA SER A 285 1.65 0.23 34.87
C SER A 285 0.15 -0.14 34.91
N GLN A 286 -0.73 0.82 35.19
CA GLN A 286 -2.17 0.57 35.20
C GLN A 286 -2.69 0.32 33.77
N GLN A 287 -2.24 1.11 32.81
CA GLN A 287 -2.62 0.96 31.39
C GLN A 287 -2.13 -0.38 30.82
N HIS A 288 -0.98 -0.87 31.26
CA HIS A 288 -0.50 -2.20 30.91
C HIS A 288 -1.49 -3.28 31.39
N ASP A 289 -1.93 -3.22 32.64
CA ASP A 289 -2.87 -4.19 33.19
C ASP A 289 -4.22 -4.15 32.46
N ASP A 290 -4.75 -2.95 32.26
CA ASP A 290 -6.04 -2.76 31.58
C ASP A 290 -5.99 -3.28 30.12
N LEU A 291 -4.90 -3.02 29.39
CA LEU A 291 -4.69 -3.52 28.04
C LEU A 291 -4.54 -5.05 28.02
N ALA A 292 -3.78 -5.62 28.95
CA ALA A 292 -3.58 -7.06 29.02
C ALA A 292 -4.91 -7.79 29.28
N LEU A 293 -5.71 -7.30 30.24
CA LEU A 293 -7.03 -7.86 30.54
C LEU A 293 -7.99 -7.70 29.34
N HIS A 294 -7.97 -6.55 28.67
CA HIS A 294 -8.77 -6.32 27.47
C HIS A 294 -8.44 -7.34 26.37
N LEU A 295 -7.14 -7.59 26.10
CA LEU A 295 -6.68 -8.56 25.12
C LEU A 295 -7.10 -10.00 25.49
N LEU A 296 -6.99 -10.38 26.77
CA LEU A 296 -7.35 -11.72 27.25
C LEU A 296 -8.86 -11.98 27.19
N VAL A 297 -9.68 -10.93 27.30
CA VAL A 297 -11.14 -11.03 27.10
C VAL A 297 -11.49 -11.14 25.62
N GLU A 298 -10.76 -10.43 24.74
CA GLU A 298 -10.96 -10.49 23.30
C GLU A 298 -10.57 -11.88 22.74
N GLN A 299 -9.42 -12.35 23.14
CA GLN A 299 -8.89 -13.67 22.75
C GLN A 299 -7.86 -14.15 23.78
N PHE A 300 -8.02 -15.40 24.27
CA PHE A 300 -6.96 -15.96 25.11
C PHE A 300 -5.68 -16.17 24.30
N ASP A 301 -4.62 -15.49 24.74
CA ASP A 301 -3.27 -15.60 24.20
C ASP A 301 -2.29 -15.88 25.36
N GLN A 302 -1.58 -16.97 25.29
CA GLN A 302 -0.66 -17.41 26.33
C GLN A 302 0.45 -16.38 26.59
N ASP A 303 0.98 -15.72 25.52
CA ASP A 303 2.02 -14.70 25.68
C ASP A 303 1.50 -13.48 26.42
N VAL A 304 0.28 -13.02 26.06
CA VAL A 304 -0.39 -11.88 26.75
C VAL A 304 -0.61 -12.21 28.22
N PHE A 305 -1.06 -13.44 28.48
CA PHE A 305 -1.28 -13.90 29.86
C PHE A 305 0.02 -13.92 30.67
N TYR A 306 1.15 -14.34 30.05
CA TYR A 306 2.44 -14.31 30.70
C TYR A 306 2.92 -12.88 30.98
N LEU A 307 2.79 -11.97 30.03
CA LEU A 307 3.18 -10.57 30.21
C LEU A 307 2.37 -9.93 31.36
N TRP A 308 1.07 -10.19 31.40
CA TRP A 308 0.22 -9.74 32.51
C TRP A 308 0.68 -10.31 33.83
N PHE A 309 0.89 -11.62 33.94
CA PHE A 309 1.28 -12.28 35.15
C PHE A 309 2.66 -11.83 35.65
N GLN A 310 3.65 -11.77 34.77
CA GLN A 310 5.00 -11.27 35.07
C GLN A 310 4.92 -9.84 35.63
N HIS A 311 4.14 -8.97 34.99
CA HIS A 311 3.97 -7.61 35.48
C HIS A 311 3.33 -7.55 36.87
N GLN A 312 2.35 -8.42 37.18
CA GLN A 312 1.77 -8.49 38.53
C GLN A 312 2.79 -8.90 39.58
N LEU A 313 3.68 -9.84 39.26
CA LEU A 313 4.72 -10.31 40.22
C LEU A 313 5.84 -9.28 40.44
N LEU A 314 6.14 -8.45 39.45
CA LEU A 314 7.20 -7.43 39.53
C LEU A 314 6.78 -6.16 40.25
N LYS A 315 5.51 -6.03 40.63
CA LYS A 315 5.03 -4.90 41.46
C LYS A 315 5.70 -4.92 42.82
N GLN A 316 6.01 -3.76 43.38
CA GLN A 316 6.64 -3.64 44.70
C GLN A 316 5.82 -4.32 45.80
N ASN A 317 4.47 -4.29 45.69
CA ASN A 317 3.56 -4.96 46.59
C ASN A 317 2.55 -5.78 45.76
N PRO A 318 2.88 -7.01 45.37
CA PRO A 318 1.96 -7.84 44.59
C PRO A 318 0.70 -8.20 45.37
N ASN A 319 -0.45 -7.98 44.76
CA ASN A 319 -1.71 -8.42 45.34
C ASN A 319 -2.05 -9.86 44.90
N TYR A 320 -1.42 -10.84 45.54
CA TYR A 320 -1.60 -12.25 45.21
C TYR A 320 -3.05 -12.72 45.25
N MET A 321 -3.87 -12.15 46.15
CA MET A 321 -5.30 -12.48 46.25
C MET A 321 -6.08 -12.05 45.02
N ALA A 322 -5.83 -10.85 44.49
CA ALA A 322 -6.47 -10.35 43.30
C ALA A 322 -6.03 -11.15 42.07
N VAL A 323 -4.73 -11.49 41.98
CA VAL A 323 -4.20 -12.32 40.89
C VAL A 323 -4.81 -13.73 40.95
N GLU A 324 -4.94 -14.36 42.10
CA GLU A 324 -5.60 -15.66 42.26
C GLU A 324 -7.08 -15.63 41.86
N GLN A 325 -7.78 -14.59 42.22
CA GLN A 325 -9.19 -14.40 41.86
C GLN A 325 -9.33 -14.28 40.33
N GLN A 326 -8.49 -13.49 39.68
CA GLN A 326 -8.48 -13.31 38.23
C GLN A 326 -8.11 -14.61 37.52
N LEU A 327 -7.11 -15.35 38.04
CA LEU A 327 -6.71 -16.64 37.53
C LEU A 327 -7.86 -17.65 37.57
N ASN A 328 -8.63 -17.68 38.66
CA ASN A 328 -9.81 -18.55 38.80
C ASN A 328 -10.87 -18.22 37.75
N GLN A 329 -11.07 -16.94 37.43
CA GLN A 329 -12.00 -16.54 36.35
C GLN A 329 -11.54 -17.03 34.98
N PHE A 330 -10.24 -16.88 34.65
CA PHE A 330 -9.69 -17.40 33.41
C PHE A 330 -9.76 -18.92 33.29
N GLU A 331 -9.52 -19.64 34.40
CA GLU A 331 -9.57 -21.12 34.41
C GLU A 331 -11.00 -21.65 34.22
N VAL A 332 -12.01 -20.94 34.72
CA VAL A 332 -13.42 -21.25 34.44
C VAL A 332 -13.75 -21.00 32.97
N GLN A 333 -13.22 -19.95 32.38
CA GLN A 333 -13.49 -19.58 31.00
C GLN A 333 -12.70 -20.46 30.00
N TYR A 334 -11.46 -20.84 30.36
CA TYR A 334 -10.53 -21.59 29.52
C TYR A 334 -9.95 -22.79 30.29
N PRO A 335 -10.74 -23.85 30.53
CA PRO A 335 -10.31 -24.96 31.37
C PRO A 335 -9.21 -25.80 30.69
N GLY A 336 -8.34 -26.38 31.54
CA GLY A 336 -7.35 -27.37 31.08
C GLY A 336 -6.09 -26.80 30.43
N ILE A 337 -5.81 -25.52 30.59
CA ILE A 337 -4.61 -24.87 30.05
C ILE A 337 -3.47 -24.97 31.08
N PRO A 338 -2.33 -25.64 30.76
CA PRO A 338 -1.24 -25.85 31.72
C PRO A 338 -0.61 -24.57 32.28
N VAL A 339 -0.66 -23.46 31.54
CA VAL A 339 -0.13 -22.17 32.00
C VAL A 339 -0.77 -21.66 33.28
N PHE A 340 -2.07 -21.96 33.51
CA PHE A 340 -2.74 -21.55 34.73
C PHE A 340 -2.20 -22.32 35.94
N THR A 341 -1.94 -23.63 35.78
CA THR A 341 -1.29 -24.43 36.80
C THR A 341 0.13 -23.95 37.09
N PHE A 342 0.89 -23.57 36.08
CA PHE A 342 2.20 -22.97 36.23
C PHE A 342 2.16 -21.67 37.06
N VAL A 343 1.24 -20.75 36.73
CA VAL A 343 1.03 -19.49 37.45
C VAL A 343 0.58 -19.76 38.89
N ARG A 344 -0.34 -20.70 39.09
CA ARG A 344 -0.85 -21.08 40.41
C ARG A 344 0.24 -21.65 41.31
N TRP A 345 1.16 -22.43 40.75
CA TRP A 345 2.35 -22.90 41.48
C TRP A 345 3.18 -21.73 42.02
N HIS A 346 3.46 -20.72 41.19
CA HIS A 346 4.20 -19.54 41.61
C HIS A 346 3.47 -18.75 42.68
N LEU A 347 2.15 -18.59 42.58
CA LEU A 347 1.33 -17.92 43.58
C LEU A 347 1.37 -18.67 44.93
N TYR A 348 1.22 -19.98 44.91
CA TYR A 348 1.24 -20.79 46.13
C TYR A 348 2.62 -20.80 46.80
N THR A 349 3.69 -20.83 45.97
CA THR A 349 5.07 -20.72 46.50
C THR A 349 5.30 -19.33 47.13
N ALA A 350 4.84 -18.24 46.48
CA ALA A 350 4.99 -16.88 46.96
C ALA A 350 4.13 -16.58 48.24
N THR A 351 3.05 -17.35 48.42
CA THR A 351 2.17 -17.25 49.59
C THR A 351 2.41 -18.31 50.67
N GLU A 352 3.57 -19.00 50.56
CA GLU A 352 4.00 -20.05 51.51
C GLU A 352 3.09 -21.29 51.59
N ARG A 353 2.24 -21.52 50.62
CA ARG A 353 1.33 -22.68 50.49
C ARG A 353 2.05 -23.83 49.79
N MET A 354 3.15 -24.34 50.38
CA MET A 354 4.04 -25.31 49.73
C MET A 354 3.41 -26.68 49.47
N GLU A 355 2.50 -27.15 50.36
CA GLU A 355 1.80 -28.42 50.15
C GLU A 355 0.89 -28.40 48.92
N GLU A 356 0.15 -27.31 48.75
CA GLU A 356 -0.72 -27.09 47.61
C GLU A 356 0.11 -26.91 46.32
N ALA A 357 1.24 -26.19 46.38
CA ALA A 357 2.12 -26.02 45.24
C ALA A 357 2.69 -27.36 44.74
N ASN A 358 3.10 -28.23 45.65
CA ASN A 358 3.66 -29.54 45.31
C ASN A 358 2.62 -30.47 44.65
N GLN A 359 1.35 -30.42 45.06
CA GLN A 359 0.29 -31.20 44.44
C GLN A 359 0.06 -30.82 42.97
N LEU A 360 0.35 -29.57 42.58
CA LEU A 360 0.21 -29.11 41.21
C LEU A 360 1.28 -29.70 40.29
N LEU A 361 2.43 -30.11 40.82
CA LEU A 361 3.55 -30.65 40.02
C LEU A 361 3.22 -31.99 39.34
N ASP A 362 2.25 -32.74 39.87
CA ASP A 362 1.80 -34.01 39.29
C ASP A 362 0.85 -33.84 38.11
N LEU A 363 0.33 -32.62 37.93
CA LEU A 363 -0.53 -32.30 36.80
C LEU A 363 0.30 -32.12 35.51
N TYR A 364 -0.29 -32.49 34.39
CA TYR A 364 0.29 -32.35 33.04
C TYR A 364 1.72 -32.91 32.92
N PRO A 365 1.96 -34.22 33.08
CA PRO A 365 3.29 -34.84 33.15
C PRO A 365 4.17 -34.58 31.91
N ASP A 366 3.57 -34.45 30.72
CA ASP A 366 4.28 -34.25 29.45
C ASP A 366 4.44 -32.78 29.07
N ASN A 367 3.95 -31.83 29.90
CA ASN A 367 4.03 -30.42 29.58
C ASN A 367 5.40 -29.83 29.97
N ILE A 368 6.00 -29.07 29.05
CA ILE A 368 7.34 -28.48 29.22
C ILE A 368 7.43 -27.51 30.39
N LEU A 369 6.39 -26.69 30.60
CA LEU A 369 6.33 -25.72 31.71
C LEU A 369 6.28 -26.46 33.06
N MET A 370 5.50 -27.53 33.16
CA MET A 370 5.41 -28.32 34.38
C MET A 370 6.69 -29.12 34.63
N ASN A 371 7.37 -29.59 33.58
CA ASN A 371 8.68 -30.22 33.70
C ASN A 371 9.71 -29.23 34.24
N TYR A 372 9.72 -27.99 33.75
CA TYR A 372 10.55 -26.92 34.28
C TYR A 372 10.31 -26.70 35.77
N LEU A 373 9.04 -26.62 36.21
CA LEU A 373 8.70 -26.45 37.63
C LEU A 373 9.19 -27.63 38.51
N ARG A 374 9.05 -28.89 38.04
CA ARG A 374 9.52 -30.07 38.76
C ARG A 374 11.04 -30.01 38.97
N VAL A 375 11.77 -29.65 37.90
CA VAL A 375 13.25 -29.49 38.00
C VAL A 375 13.60 -28.32 38.91
N LYS A 376 12.92 -27.16 38.78
CA LYS A 376 13.14 -25.98 39.62
C LYS A 376 12.88 -26.31 41.11
N ALA A 377 11.79 -27.00 41.43
CA ALA A 377 11.45 -27.42 42.78
C ALA A 377 12.49 -28.41 43.35
N ALA A 378 13.00 -29.35 42.55
CA ALA A 378 14.02 -30.29 42.93
C ALA A 378 15.41 -29.66 43.22
N LEU A 379 15.67 -28.50 42.65
CA LEU A 379 16.97 -27.77 42.86
C LEU A 379 17.02 -27.05 44.21
N ASN A 380 15.95 -27.03 44.98
CA ASN A 380 15.90 -26.52 46.36
C ASN A 380 16.55 -25.12 46.54
N GLY A 381 16.33 -24.22 45.60
CA GLY A 381 16.84 -22.84 45.68
C GLY A 381 18.31 -22.65 45.32
N ASN A 382 18.97 -23.63 44.70
CA ASN A 382 20.33 -23.47 44.18
C ASN A 382 20.32 -22.52 42.96
N GLU A 383 20.58 -21.23 43.21
CA GLU A 383 20.49 -20.16 42.20
C GLU A 383 21.35 -20.43 40.96
N SER A 384 22.55 -20.99 41.13
CA SER A 384 23.45 -21.28 40.00
C SER A 384 22.88 -22.32 39.05
N LEU A 385 22.26 -23.39 39.59
CA LEU A 385 21.60 -24.42 38.77
C LEU A 385 20.29 -23.93 38.18
N ILE A 386 19.55 -23.08 38.88
CA ILE A 386 18.33 -22.45 38.37
C ILE A 386 18.65 -21.53 37.20
N GLN A 387 19.74 -20.74 37.26
CA GLN A 387 20.17 -19.92 36.11
C GLN A 387 20.56 -20.77 34.90
N GLN A 388 21.25 -21.89 35.10
CA GLN A 388 21.55 -22.83 34.01
C GLN A 388 20.28 -23.45 33.44
N LEU A 389 19.33 -23.83 34.27
CA LEU A 389 18.02 -24.33 33.85
C LEU A 389 17.29 -23.29 32.98
N ASN A 390 17.23 -22.05 33.44
CA ASN A 390 16.62 -20.96 32.67
C ASN A 390 17.28 -20.81 31.31
N SER A 391 18.60 -20.81 31.22
CA SER A 391 19.32 -20.66 29.94
C SER A 391 19.08 -21.82 28.96
N ILE A 392 18.75 -23.00 29.42
CA ILE A 392 18.39 -24.14 28.57
C ILE A 392 16.99 -23.93 27.97
N TYR A 393 16.04 -23.54 28.81
CA TYR A 393 14.65 -23.35 28.37
C TYR A 393 14.45 -22.06 27.56
N GLU A 394 15.26 -21.02 27.79
CA GLU A 394 15.23 -19.77 26.99
C GLU A 394 15.55 -20.00 25.50
N LYS A 395 16.25 -21.09 25.17
CA LYS A 395 16.56 -21.44 23.76
C LYS A 395 15.42 -22.16 23.05
N ASP A 396 14.43 -22.62 23.77
CA ASP A 396 13.23 -23.23 23.18
C ASP A 396 12.24 -22.13 22.77
N THR A 397 11.90 -22.06 21.49
CA THR A 397 10.97 -21.06 20.93
C THR A 397 9.58 -21.12 21.54
N ASN A 398 9.22 -22.21 22.20
CA ASN A 398 7.96 -22.40 22.90
C ASN A 398 8.00 -22.03 24.38
N PHE A 399 9.16 -21.65 24.87
CA PHE A 399 9.39 -21.28 26.27
C PHE A 399 9.63 -19.78 26.37
N ILE A 400 8.70 -19.06 26.96
CA ILE A 400 8.87 -17.63 27.25
C ILE A 400 9.75 -17.50 28.46
N ALA A 401 10.90 -16.85 28.29
CA ALA A 401 11.88 -16.64 29.35
C ALA A 401 11.26 -15.90 30.52
N PHE A 402 11.10 -16.57 31.65
CA PHE A 402 10.80 -15.95 32.94
C PHE A 402 12.10 -15.41 33.52
N LYS A 403 12.37 -14.13 33.35
CA LYS A 403 13.30 -13.40 34.20
C LYS A 403 12.57 -13.13 35.53
N LEU A 404 12.58 -14.09 36.42
CA LEU A 404 12.21 -13.93 37.81
C LEU A 404 13.48 -13.74 38.62
#